data_a606c7066dd80eb051967e8191d75754
#
_entry.id   a606c7066dd80eb051967e8191d75754
#
_cell.length_a   1.000
_cell.length_b   1.000
_cell.length_c   1.000
_cell.angle_alpha   90.00
_cell.angle_beta   90.00
_cell.angle_gamma   90.00
#
_symmetry.space_group_name_H-M   'P 1'
#
loop_
_entity.id
_entity.type
_entity.pdbx_description
1 polymer ?
#
loop_
_entity_poly.entity_id
_entity_poly.type
_entity_poly.pdbx_seq_one_letter_code
_entity_poly.pdbx_strand_id
1 'polypeptide(L)'
;MSIKGTRWCFTINNPTEADVHNVEHLSEQDWVNSAIAEFEHLNEGTPHIQGFMILNGQKYLTWLKNVYFGPRIHLEVARGTTKQAWDYCTKEGNIIIEYNKPDTVDRIPHRKADEQARAILRDIGELDEEDFKEQYPSFYLRNKPIYDQHRISYLQRTAIAYNSELHDKNLWLYGPTGTGKTTYALSGIPIYQIYSKPATNKWFDGFDPARHKRIVLDDLPILQPGSNIPYYLKIWADHYGCTVEKKGSGSFLDARIPIIVTSNFSIDEAIPNEIDRQAIKRRFREVYWDGTTIEAYSECPYFGHYLNQMSAQPEPPVAPTAPSPLAVEASNGSLALLDFRVPTRSVSLRQVSISSASSGGGRFRSVR
;
A
#
# COMPACT_ATOMS: atom_id res chain seq x y z
N MET A 1 15.05 -21.00 40.60
CA MET A 1 15.13 -20.60 39.17
C MET A 1 16.27 -19.59 39.04
N SER A 2 17.21 -19.76 38.11
CA SER A 2 18.26 -18.77 37.89
C SER A 2 17.68 -17.62 37.03
N ILE A 3 17.82 -16.38 37.55
CA ILE A 3 17.31 -15.16 36.87
C ILE A 3 18.21 -14.89 35.66
N LYS A 4 17.58 -14.65 34.51
CA LYS A 4 18.25 -14.27 33.27
C LYS A 4 17.50 -13.12 32.57
N GLY A 5 18.21 -12.26 31.84
CA GLY A 5 17.64 -11.12 31.12
C GLY A 5 18.58 -10.52 30.10
N THR A 6 18.03 -9.61 29.30
CA THR A 6 18.76 -8.77 28.32
C THR A 6 18.89 -7.33 28.78
N ARG A 7 18.09 -6.91 29.75
CA ARG A 7 18.05 -5.53 30.28
C ARG A 7 18.26 -5.59 31.80
N TRP A 8 19.23 -4.86 32.29
CA TRP A 8 19.59 -4.91 33.70
C TRP A 8 19.78 -3.52 34.28
N CYS A 9 19.18 -3.25 35.44
CA CYS A 9 19.57 -2.17 36.32
C CYS A 9 20.60 -2.70 37.34
N PHE A 10 21.56 -1.86 37.68
CA PHE A 10 22.55 -2.21 38.66
C PHE A 10 22.87 -1.06 39.60
N THR A 11 23.27 -1.43 40.84
CA THR A 11 23.70 -0.48 41.87
C THR A 11 24.94 -1.04 42.55
N ILE A 12 25.97 -0.22 42.72
CA ILE A 12 27.19 -0.56 43.43
C ILE A 12 27.38 0.46 44.57
N ASN A 13 27.12 0.04 45.80
CA ASN A 13 27.31 0.89 46.98
C ASN A 13 28.78 0.96 47.38
N ASN A 14 29.26 2.16 47.76
CA ASN A 14 30.67 2.43 48.11
C ASN A 14 31.63 1.85 47.07
N PRO A 15 31.57 2.30 45.80
CA PRO A 15 32.34 1.74 44.72
C PRO A 15 33.84 1.89 44.95
N THR A 16 34.60 0.85 44.61
CA THR A 16 36.07 0.89 44.58
C THR A 16 36.54 1.35 43.19
N GLU A 17 37.82 1.68 43.05
CA GLU A 17 38.43 1.99 41.74
C GLU A 17 38.22 0.87 40.74
N ALA A 18 38.29 -0.39 41.17
CA ALA A 18 38.03 -1.55 40.31
C ALA A 18 36.55 -1.60 39.82
N ASP A 19 35.60 -1.22 40.69
CA ASP A 19 34.18 -1.15 40.31
C ASP A 19 33.95 -0.06 39.27
N VAL A 20 34.57 1.11 39.45
CA VAL A 20 34.49 2.23 38.49
C VAL A 20 35.11 1.81 37.17
N HIS A 21 36.30 1.22 37.18
CA HIS A 21 36.96 0.73 35.98
C HIS A 21 36.12 -0.28 35.21
N ASN A 22 35.49 -1.25 35.89
CA ASN A 22 34.58 -2.20 35.22
C ASN A 22 33.39 -1.51 34.58
N VAL A 23 32.83 -0.46 35.18
CA VAL A 23 31.72 0.28 34.62
C VAL A 23 32.14 1.14 33.42
N GLU A 24 33.27 1.83 33.47
CA GLU A 24 33.83 2.61 32.37
C GLU A 24 34.11 1.77 31.12
N HIS A 25 34.53 0.52 31.31
CA HIS A 25 34.90 -0.40 30.22
C HIS A 25 33.73 -1.31 29.74
N LEU A 26 32.48 -1.00 30.14
CA LEU A 26 31.32 -1.73 29.64
C LEU A 26 31.17 -1.63 28.11
N SER A 27 31.57 -0.50 27.49
CA SER A 27 31.52 -0.31 26.03
C SER A 27 32.47 -1.23 25.25
N GLU A 28 33.48 -1.76 25.88
CA GLU A 28 34.46 -2.66 25.28
C GLU A 28 34.03 -4.14 25.30
N GLN A 29 32.90 -4.42 25.93
CA GLN A 29 32.41 -5.77 26.09
C GLN A 29 31.52 -6.19 24.93
N ASP A 30 31.86 -7.23 24.19
CA ASP A 30 31.06 -7.76 23.03
C ASP A 30 29.62 -8.11 23.38
N TRP A 31 29.37 -8.41 24.66
CA TRP A 31 28.03 -8.76 25.13
C TRP A 31 27.17 -7.56 25.55
N VAL A 32 27.72 -6.34 25.58
CA VAL A 32 26.99 -5.08 25.87
C VAL A 32 26.56 -4.41 24.58
N ASN A 33 25.27 -4.10 24.48
CA ASN A 33 24.71 -3.31 23.38
C ASN A 33 24.68 -1.82 23.70
N SER A 34 24.26 -1.48 24.93
CA SER A 34 24.10 -0.09 25.38
C SER A 34 24.31 -0.03 26.88
N ALA A 35 24.88 1.05 27.40
CA ALA A 35 25.07 1.26 28.82
C ALA A 35 25.00 2.73 29.20
N ILE A 36 24.49 2.99 30.41
CA ILE A 36 24.48 4.29 31.08
C ILE A 36 24.74 4.06 32.55
N ALA A 37 25.60 4.84 33.16
CA ALA A 37 25.83 4.83 34.61
C ALA A 37 26.28 6.20 35.09
N GLU A 38 25.88 6.56 36.30
CA GLU A 38 26.31 7.78 36.97
C GLU A 38 26.70 7.52 38.43
N PHE A 39 27.46 8.44 38.99
CA PHE A 39 27.64 8.52 40.44
C PHE A 39 26.48 9.27 41.05
N GLU A 40 25.95 8.71 42.16
CA GLU A 40 24.91 9.36 42.95
C GLU A 40 25.39 9.59 44.39
N HIS A 41 24.87 10.63 45.03
CA HIS A 41 25.14 10.99 46.44
C HIS A 41 26.62 11.20 46.78
N LEU A 42 27.38 11.85 45.90
CA LEU A 42 28.80 12.14 46.15
C LEU A 42 29.03 13.07 47.35
N ASN A 43 28.05 13.96 47.64
CA ASN A 43 28.20 14.98 48.69
C ASN A 43 27.35 14.69 49.94
N GLU A 44 26.25 13.94 49.82
CA GLU A 44 25.35 13.59 50.92
C GLU A 44 24.81 12.18 50.75
N GLY A 45 24.91 11.36 51.80
CA GLY A 45 24.44 9.98 51.78
C GLY A 45 25.54 8.94 51.52
N THR A 46 25.15 7.73 51.12
CA THR A 46 26.10 6.67 50.77
C THR A 46 26.44 6.77 49.30
N PRO A 47 27.69 7.07 48.91
CA PRO A 47 28.09 7.11 47.51
C PRO A 47 27.80 5.79 46.81
N HIS A 48 27.18 5.83 45.64
CA HIS A 48 26.93 4.63 44.84
C HIS A 48 26.96 4.92 43.34
N ILE A 49 27.20 3.87 42.57
CA ILE A 49 27.02 3.89 41.11
C ILE A 49 25.64 3.33 40.81
N GLN A 50 24.82 4.11 40.09
CA GLN A 50 23.55 3.67 39.53
C GLN A 50 23.68 3.51 38.03
N GLY A 51 23.29 2.35 37.49
CA GLY A 51 23.42 2.12 36.06
C GLY A 51 22.34 1.24 35.45
N PHE A 52 22.26 1.31 34.13
CA PHE A 52 21.40 0.50 33.31
C PHE A 52 22.15 0.03 32.07
N MET A 53 21.98 -1.25 31.69
CA MET A 53 22.59 -1.82 30.49
C MET A 53 21.64 -2.70 29.70
N ILE A 54 21.85 -2.73 28.40
CA ILE A 54 21.19 -3.62 27.43
C ILE A 54 22.26 -4.54 26.86
N LEU A 55 21.98 -5.83 26.84
CA LEU A 55 22.90 -6.86 26.39
C LEU A 55 22.54 -7.35 24.99
N ASN A 56 23.53 -7.80 24.21
CA ASN A 56 23.36 -8.41 22.88
C ASN A 56 22.63 -9.77 22.93
N GLY A 57 22.50 -10.36 24.12
CA GLY A 57 21.81 -11.62 24.37
C GLY A 57 21.48 -11.81 25.85
N GLN A 58 20.65 -12.80 26.17
CA GLN A 58 20.32 -13.09 27.56
C GLN A 58 21.54 -13.58 28.35
N LYS A 59 21.80 -12.97 29.50
CA LYS A 59 22.80 -13.44 30.49
C LYS A 59 22.12 -13.80 31.81
N TYR A 60 22.72 -14.75 32.52
CA TYR A 60 22.30 -15.09 33.88
C TYR A 60 22.89 -14.08 34.89
N LEU A 61 22.11 -13.76 35.93
CA LEU A 61 22.53 -12.91 37.03
C LEU A 61 23.86 -13.42 37.67
N THR A 62 23.94 -14.73 37.85
CA THR A 62 25.15 -15.39 38.38
C THR A 62 26.39 -15.20 37.49
N TRP A 63 26.18 -15.20 36.16
CA TRP A 63 27.26 -14.96 35.22
C TRP A 63 27.78 -13.51 35.33
N LEU A 64 26.87 -12.52 35.34
CA LEU A 64 27.22 -11.10 35.45
C LEU A 64 28.00 -10.82 36.73
N LYS A 65 27.58 -11.42 37.88
CA LYS A 65 28.24 -11.26 39.16
C LYS A 65 29.59 -11.97 39.22
N ASN A 66 29.67 -13.20 38.74
CA ASN A 66 30.87 -14.02 38.94
C ASN A 66 31.96 -13.76 37.89
N VAL A 67 31.56 -13.33 36.69
CA VAL A 67 32.51 -13.18 35.57
C VAL A 67 32.96 -11.74 35.38
N TYR A 68 32.10 -10.75 35.65
CA TYR A 68 32.41 -9.37 35.33
C TYR A 68 32.45 -8.42 36.54
N PHE A 69 31.31 -8.26 37.24
CA PHE A 69 31.20 -7.21 38.27
C PHE A 69 31.63 -7.61 39.67
N GLY A 70 31.67 -8.89 40.01
CA GLY A 70 31.87 -9.36 41.37
C GLY A 70 30.58 -9.46 42.21
N PRO A 71 30.67 -10.02 43.45
CA PRO A 71 29.49 -10.36 44.25
C PRO A 71 28.78 -9.15 44.86
N ARG A 72 29.46 -8.01 44.99
CA ARG A 72 28.94 -6.79 45.67
C ARG A 72 27.87 -6.05 44.89
N ILE A 73 27.83 -6.21 43.59
CA ILE A 73 26.85 -5.53 42.74
C ILE A 73 25.44 -6.02 43.03
N HIS A 74 24.51 -5.09 43.16
CA HIS A 74 23.09 -5.38 43.09
C HIS A 74 22.64 -5.32 41.63
N LEU A 75 22.01 -6.36 41.15
CA LEU A 75 21.52 -6.48 39.76
C LEU A 75 20.06 -6.93 39.73
N GLU A 76 19.23 -6.19 39.00
CA GLU A 76 17.84 -6.53 38.76
C GLU A 76 17.50 -6.48 37.26
N VAL A 77 16.64 -7.39 36.81
CA VAL A 77 16.08 -7.28 35.46
C VAL A 77 15.20 -6.06 35.39
N ALA A 78 15.48 -5.16 34.46
CA ALA A 78 14.74 -3.91 34.32
C ALA A 78 13.26 -4.16 33.98
N ARG A 79 12.35 -3.60 34.76
CA ARG A 79 10.89 -3.74 34.61
C ARG A 79 10.26 -2.58 33.85
N GLY A 80 10.83 -1.39 33.91
CA GLY A 80 10.37 -0.17 33.24
C GLY A 80 10.73 -0.10 31.76
N THR A 81 10.38 1.00 31.10
CA THR A 81 10.82 1.29 29.73
C THR A 81 12.31 1.63 29.70
N THR A 82 12.96 1.49 28.54
CA THR A 82 14.36 1.88 28.35
C THR A 82 14.56 3.36 28.71
N LYS A 83 13.60 4.23 28.31
CA LYS A 83 13.64 5.65 28.66
C LYS A 83 13.61 5.90 30.17
N GLN A 84 12.70 5.28 30.90
CA GLN A 84 12.61 5.43 32.35
C GLN A 84 13.91 5.00 33.08
N ALA A 85 14.49 3.88 32.64
CA ALA A 85 15.74 3.39 33.21
C ALA A 85 16.92 4.32 32.87
N TRP A 86 16.96 4.85 31.64
CA TRP A 86 17.99 5.79 31.21
C TRP A 86 17.90 7.12 31.95
N ASP A 87 16.70 7.73 31.98
CA ASP A 87 16.46 9.00 32.70
C ASP A 87 16.76 8.88 34.20
N TYR A 88 16.49 7.71 34.78
CA TYR A 88 16.79 7.45 36.19
C TYR A 88 18.31 7.42 36.46
N CYS A 89 19.11 6.93 35.54
CA CYS A 89 20.58 6.83 35.65
C CYS A 89 21.31 8.09 35.13
N THR A 90 20.60 9.23 34.95
CA THR A 90 21.17 10.51 34.50
C THR A 90 20.68 11.68 35.33
N LYS A 91 20.01 11.43 36.46
CA LYS A 91 19.30 12.45 37.26
C LYS A 91 20.21 13.42 37.98
N GLU A 92 21.41 12.99 38.41
CA GLU A 92 22.41 13.83 39.11
C GLU A 92 23.46 14.39 38.14
N GLY A 93 23.58 13.82 36.93
CA GLY A 93 24.47 14.33 35.89
C GLY A 93 25.95 13.98 36.03
N ASN A 94 26.33 13.18 37.05
CA ASN A 94 27.72 12.70 37.26
C ASN A 94 27.99 11.42 36.45
N ILE A 95 27.86 11.51 35.11
CA ILE A 95 27.91 10.35 34.23
C ILE A 95 29.31 9.74 34.15
N ILE A 96 29.39 8.43 34.39
CA ILE A 96 30.60 7.62 34.26
C ILE A 96 30.74 7.10 32.84
N ILE A 97 29.64 6.57 32.29
CA ILE A 97 29.55 6.05 30.91
C ILE A 97 28.18 6.34 30.32
N GLU A 98 28.16 6.79 29.06
CA GLU A 98 26.99 6.78 28.19
C GLU A 98 27.43 6.16 26.86
N TYR A 99 27.02 4.92 26.60
CA TYR A 99 27.39 4.17 25.42
C TYR A 99 26.21 3.70 24.63
N ASN A 100 26.21 3.99 23.31
CA ASN A 100 25.23 3.56 22.33
C ASN A 100 23.78 3.75 22.82
N LYS A 101 23.44 5.01 23.16
CA LYS A 101 22.09 5.38 23.63
C LYS A 101 21.02 4.89 22.64
N PRO A 102 20.08 4.02 23.07
CA PRO A 102 19.06 3.52 22.18
C PRO A 102 18.07 4.60 21.72
N ASP A 103 17.67 4.60 20.45
CA ASP A 103 16.61 5.48 19.91
C ASP A 103 15.31 5.40 20.71
N THR A 104 15.07 4.26 21.39
CA THR A 104 13.90 4.08 22.24
C THR A 104 13.88 4.97 23.48
N VAL A 105 15.03 5.56 23.89
CA VAL A 105 15.09 6.56 24.96
C VAL A 105 14.43 7.85 24.51
N ASP A 106 14.62 8.22 23.26
CA ASP A 106 14.05 9.43 22.66
C ASP A 106 12.68 9.16 22.02
N ARG A 107 12.15 7.93 22.13
CA ARG A 107 10.79 7.62 21.65
C ARG A 107 9.76 8.42 22.45
N ILE A 108 9.18 9.29 21.73
CA ILE A 108 8.18 10.28 22.02
C ILE A 108 6.96 9.66 22.71
N PRO A 109 6.41 10.35 23.75
CA PRO A 109 5.17 9.96 24.41
C PRO A 109 4.01 9.80 23.41
N HIS A 110 2.95 9.09 23.80
CA HIS A 110 1.69 8.83 23.06
C HIS A 110 1.15 9.97 22.18
N ARG A 111 1.53 11.22 22.44
CA ARG A 111 1.15 12.40 21.68
C ARG A 111 1.57 12.36 20.19
N LYS A 112 2.74 11.79 19.87
CA LYS A 112 3.16 11.63 18.46
C LYS A 112 2.55 10.40 17.80
N ALA A 113 2.19 9.35 18.54
CA ALA A 113 1.41 8.25 18.01
C ALA A 113 0.03 8.74 17.53
N ASP A 114 -0.61 9.65 18.30
CA ASP A 114 -1.88 10.26 17.91
C ASP A 114 -1.73 11.22 16.72
N GLU A 115 -0.64 11.98 16.64
CA GLU A 115 -0.33 12.84 15.49
C GLU A 115 -0.09 12.02 14.23
N GLN A 116 0.65 10.92 14.34
CA GLN A 116 0.86 9.97 13.23
C GLN A 116 -0.44 9.30 12.81
N ALA A 117 -1.28 8.88 13.76
CA ALA A 117 -2.59 8.31 13.47
C ALA A 117 -3.51 9.31 12.75
N ARG A 118 -3.51 10.58 13.17
CA ARG A 118 -4.27 11.65 12.48
C ARG A 118 -3.76 11.90 11.07
N ALA A 119 -2.44 11.89 10.86
CA ALA A 119 -1.86 12.00 9.53
C ALA A 119 -2.31 10.84 8.63
N ILE A 120 -2.24 9.60 9.10
CA ILE A 120 -2.72 8.41 8.38
C ILE A 120 -4.21 8.55 8.04
N LEU A 121 -5.06 8.95 8.98
CA LEU A 121 -6.50 9.12 8.74
C LEU A 121 -6.81 10.21 7.70
N ARG A 122 -6.06 11.30 7.69
CA ARG A 122 -6.17 12.33 6.66
C ARG A 122 -5.75 11.78 5.30
N ASP A 123 -4.58 11.17 5.22
CA ASP A 123 -3.96 10.72 3.98
C ASP A 123 -4.71 9.52 3.35
N ILE A 124 -5.46 8.73 4.15
CA ILE A 124 -6.45 7.76 3.62
C ILE A 124 -7.48 8.46 2.73
N GLY A 125 -7.89 9.68 3.06
CA GLY A 125 -8.87 10.43 2.27
C GLY A 125 -8.29 11.11 1.03
N GLU A 126 -7.09 11.65 1.14
CA GLU A 126 -6.51 12.60 0.18
C GLU A 126 -5.62 11.94 -0.87
N LEU A 127 -4.81 10.94 -0.49
CA LEU A 127 -3.91 10.24 -1.42
C LEU A 127 -4.65 9.21 -2.27
N ASP A 128 -4.14 8.89 -3.44
CA ASP A 128 -4.57 7.70 -4.15
C ASP A 128 -4.05 6.42 -3.45
N GLU A 129 -4.55 5.27 -3.89
CA GLU A 129 -4.25 4.00 -3.20
C GLU A 129 -2.76 3.60 -3.34
N GLU A 130 -2.11 3.92 -4.45
CA GLU A 130 -0.70 3.58 -4.67
C GLU A 130 0.22 4.50 -3.86
N ASP A 131 -0.02 5.81 -3.87
CA ASP A 131 0.72 6.79 -3.07
C ASP A 131 0.59 6.48 -1.58
N PHE A 132 -0.63 6.09 -1.13
CA PHE A 132 -0.84 5.68 0.25
C PHE A 132 -0.07 4.40 0.61
N LYS A 133 0.00 3.42 -0.29
CA LYS A 133 0.79 2.20 -0.09
C LYS A 133 2.28 2.49 0.01
N GLU A 134 2.79 3.41 -0.80
CA GLU A 134 4.19 3.81 -0.76
C GLU A 134 4.52 4.49 0.58
N GLN A 135 3.67 5.41 1.02
CA GLN A 135 3.90 6.17 2.25
C GLN A 135 3.66 5.36 3.53
N TYR A 136 2.68 4.45 3.53
CA TYR A 136 2.26 3.67 4.71
C TYR A 136 2.18 2.15 4.46
N PRO A 137 3.23 1.50 3.93
CA PRO A 137 3.15 0.11 3.49
C PRO A 137 2.76 -0.86 4.61
N SER A 138 3.34 -0.70 5.80
CA SER A 138 3.04 -1.57 6.95
C SER A 138 1.61 -1.40 7.48
N PHE A 139 1.08 -0.18 7.47
CA PHE A 139 -0.30 0.08 7.85
C PHE A 139 -1.26 -0.53 6.84
N TYR A 140 -1.05 -0.27 5.56
CA TYR A 140 -1.91 -0.75 4.48
C TYR A 140 -2.02 -2.28 4.47
N LEU A 141 -0.88 -3.00 4.51
CA LEU A 141 -0.86 -4.46 4.49
C LEU A 141 -1.58 -5.10 5.68
N ARG A 142 -1.55 -4.45 6.85
CA ARG A 142 -2.17 -4.99 8.08
C ARG A 142 -3.61 -4.55 8.26
N ASN A 143 -4.01 -3.42 7.69
CA ASN A 143 -5.26 -2.74 8.00
C ASN A 143 -6.08 -2.39 6.75
N LYS A 144 -5.97 -3.17 5.66
CA LYS A 144 -6.69 -2.91 4.41
C LYS A 144 -8.20 -2.70 4.61
N PRO A 145 -8.92 -3.50 5.41
CA PRO A 145 -10.35 -3.28 5.65
C PRO A 145 -10.65 -1.93 6.33
N ILE A 146 -9.80 -1.51 7.26
CA ILE A 146 -9.92 -0.20 7.94
C ILE A 146 -9.67 0.93 6.95
N TYR A 147 -8.62 0.79 6.10
CA TYR A 147 -8.35 1.72 5.01
C TYR A 147 -9.58 1.90 4.11
N ASP A 148 -10.14 0.80 3.59
CA ASP A 148 -11.30 0.83 2.68
C ASP A 148 -12.52 1.51 3.32
N GLN A 149 -12.82 1.18 4.57
CA GLN A 149 -13.95 1.76 5.30
C GLN A 149 -13.80 3.28 5.50
N HIS A 150 -12.63 3.72 5.95
CA HIS A 150 -12.35 5.15 6.15
C HIS A 150 -12.34 5.91 4.83
N ARG A 151 -11.79 5.31 3.77
CA ARG A 151 -11.78 5.88 2.42
C ARG A 151 -13.19 6.14 1.90
N ILE A 152 -14.07 5.14 1.97
CA ILE A 152 -15.46 5.28 1.56
C ILE A 152 -16.17 6.36 2.37
N SER A 153 -16.01 6.36 3.70
CA SER A 153 -16.62 7.35 4.59
C SER A 153 -16.15 8.77 4.29
N TYR A 154 -14.87 8.95 3.99
CA TYR A 154 -14.33 10.24 3.59
C TYR A 154 -14.94 10.73 2.29
N LEU A 155 -14.95 9.88 1.24
CA LEU A 155 -15.47 10.21 -0.07
C LEU A 155 -16.98 10.49 -0.04
N GLN A 156 -17.76 9.75 0.73
CA GLN A 156 -19.19 10.03 0.94
C GLN A 156 -19.44 11.39 1.58
N ARG A 157 -18.64 11.74 2.61
CA ARG A 157 -18.78 13.01 3.33
C ARG A 157 -18.36 14.21 2.49
N THR A 158 -17.40 14.04 1.58
CA THR A 158 -16.88 15.09 0.69
C THR A 158 -17.51 15.08 -0.69
N ALA A 159 -18.45 14.17 -0.94
CA ALA A 159 -19.14 14.05 -2.22
C ALA A 159 -19.91 15.33 -2.58
N ILE A 160 -19.80 15.72 -3.84
CA ILE A 160 -20.53 16.85 -4.42
C ILE A 160 -21.44 16.31 -5.52
N ALA A 161 -22.70 16.76 -5.51
CA ALA A 161 -23.64 16.41 -6.57
C ALA A 161 -23.22 17.02 -7.93
N TYR A 162 -23.48 16.31 -9.00
CA TYR A 162 -23.33 16.85 -10.36
C TYR A 162 -24.57 17.67 -10.71
N ASN A 163 -24.44 18.97 -10.92
CA ASN A 163 -25.56 19.91 -11.03
C ASN A 163 -25.96 20.27 -12.48
N SER A 164 -25.21 19.73 -13.48
CA SER A 164 -25.56 19.92 -14.91
C SER A 164 -26.32 18.72 -15.45
N GLU A 165 -26.73 18.78 -16.71
CA GLU A 165 -27.44 17.69 -17.35
C GLU A 165 -26.61 16.42 -17.45
N LEU A 166 -27.18 15.27 -17.10
CA LEU A 166 -26.44 14.00 -17.02
C LEU A 166 -25.89 13.55 -18.38
N HIS A 167 -26.58 13.85 -19.45
CA HIS A 167 -26.17 13.56 -20.82
C HIS A 167 -24.98 14.44 -21.30
N ASP A 168 -24.62 15.50 -20.57
CA ASP A 168 -23.45 16.30 -20.90
C ASP A 168 -22.13 15.60 -20.48
N LYS A 169 -22.19 14.73 -19.48
CA LYS A 169 -21.01 13.97 -19.03
C LYS A 169 -21.02 12.51 -19.48
N ASN A 170 -22.20 11.88 -19.59
CA ASN A 170 -22.30 10.45 -19.89
C ASN A 170 -22.63 10.23 -21.35
N LEU A 171 -21.99 9.25 -21.99
CA LEU A 171 -22.06 9.03 -23.42
C LEU A 171 -22.34 7.57 -23.74
N TRP A 172 -23.27 7.35 -24.70
CA TRP A 172 -23.54 6.05 -25.29
C TRP A 172 -23.17 6.09 -26.76
N LEU A 173 -22.01 5.51 -27.10
CA LEU A 173 -21.49 5.40 -28.45
C LEU A 173 -21.92 4.08 -29.07
N TYR A 174 -22.71 4.12 -30.14
CA TYR A 174 -23.13 2.89 -30.81
C TYR A 174 -22.93 2.95 -32.33
N GLY A 175 -22.83 1.80 -32.95
CA GLY A 175 -22.62 1.69 -34.40
C GLY A 175 -21.78 0.49 -34.80
N PRO A 176 -21.40 0.37 -36.09
CA PRO A 176 -20.73 -0.80 -36.63
C PRO A 176 -19.41 -1.11 -35.88
N THR A 177 -19.04 -2.39 -35.90
CA THR A 177 -17.74 -2.80 -35.35
C THR A 177 -16.59 -2.23 -36.17
N GLY A 178 -15.43 -1.98 -35.53
CA GLY A 178 -14.22 -1.47 -36.20
C GLY A 178 -14.21 0.02 -36.50
N THR A 179 -15.21 0.80 -36.07
CA THR A 179 -15.34 2.25 -36.35
C THR A 179 -14.54 3.14 -35.36
N GLY A 180 -13.82 2.57 -34.38
CA GLY A 180 -13.01 3.33 -33.44
C GLY A 180 -13.73 3.82 -32.18
N LYS A 181 -14.94 3.32 -31.85
CA LYS A 181 -15.69 3.69 -30.63
C LYS A 181 -14.85 3.54 -29.35
N THR A 182 -14.21 2.39 -29.19
CA THR A 182 -13.33 2.11 -28.03
C THR A 182 -12.13 3.05 -28.01
N THR A 183 -11.50 3.29 -29.15
CA THR A 183 -10.37 4.22 -29.28
C THR A 183 -10.78 5.63 -28.82
N TYR A 184 -11.94 6.10 -29.25
CA TYR A 184 -12.49 7.38 -28.78
C TYR A 184 -12.74 7.36 -27.26
N ALA A 185 -13.41 6.34 -26.74
CA ALA A 185 -13.72 6.23 -25.30
C ALA A 185 -12.48 6.24 -24.41
N LEU A 186 -11.37 5.71 -24.91
CA LEU A 186 -10.07 5.64 -24.22
C LEU A 186 -9.13 6.82 -24.51
N SER A 187 -9.56 7.81 -25.31
CA SER A 187 -8.76 8.98 -25.67
C SER A 187 -8.95 10.17 -24.71
N GLY A 188 -8.16 11.23 -24.83
CA GLY A 188 -8.35 12.52 -24.16
C GLY A 188 -7.75 12.63 -22.76
N ILE A 189 -7.45 11.55 -22.10
CA ILE A 189 -6.74 11.50 -20.80
C ILE A 189 -5.80 10.28 -20.74
N PRO A 190 -4.78 10.28 -19.87
CA PRO A 190 -3.91 9.13 -19.74
C PRO A 190 -4.67 7.83 -19.42
N ILE A 191 -4.27 6.74 -20.06
CA ILE A 191 -4.96 5.44 -19.93
C ILE A 191 -5.07 4.95 -18.48
N TYR A 192 -4.09 5.23 -17.63
CA TYR A 192 -4.11 4.86 -16.22
C TYR A 192 -5.17 5.60 -15.41
N GLN A 193 -5.73 6.70 -15.94
CA GLN A 193 -6.85 7.44 -15.34
C GLN A 193 -8.22 6.97 -15.85
N ILE A 194 -8.26 5.99 -16.74
CA ILE A 194 -9.47 5.41 -17.25
C ILE A 194 -9.71 4.05 -16.59
N TYR A 195 -10.90 3.88 -16.03
CA TYR A 195 -11.33 2.60 -15.51
C TYR A 195 -12.13 1.84 -16.58
N SER A 196 -11.55 0.79 -17.14
CA SER A 196 -12.26 -0.12 -18.03
C SER A 196 -13.11 -1.08 -17.19
N LYS A 197 -14.42 -0.85 -17.19
CA LYS A 197 -15.40 -1.58 -16.41
C LYS A 197 -16.00 -2.71 -17.25
N PRO A 198 -15.96 -3.99 -16.80
CA PRO A 198 -16.71 -5.05 -17.48
C PRO A 198 -18.20 -4.70 -17.59
N ALA A 199 -18.73 -4.66 -18.82
CA ALA A 199 -20.07 -4.14 -19.11
C ALA A 199 -21.20 -5.00 -18.56
N THR A 200 -20.95 -6.29 -18.28
CA THR A 200 -21.97 -7.30 -17.95
C THR A 200 -22.07 -7.67 -16.47
N ASN A 201 -21.29 -7.02 -15.59
CA ASN A 201 -21.36 -7.30 -14.16
C ASN A 201 -21.37 -6.03 -13.31
N LYS A 202 -21.63 -6.16 -12.00
CA LYS A 202 -21.71 -5.03 -11.06
C LYS A 202 -20.38 -4.64 -10.41
N TRP A 203 -19.34 -5.46 -10.52
CA TRP A 203 -18.11 -5.34 -9.75
C TRP A 203 -17.19 -4.24 -10.28
N PHE A 204 -16.60 -3.48 -9.35
CA PHE A 204 -15.63 -2.40 -9.59
C PHE A 204 -14.23 -2.77 -9.10
N ASP A 205 -13.83 -4.03 -9.30
CA ASP A 205 -12.51 -4.50 -8.89
C ASP A 205 -11.40 -3.68 -9.56
N GLY A 206 -10.46 -3.17 -8.76
CA GLY A 206 -9.38 -2.30 -9.26
C GLY A 206 -9.76 -0.83 -9.47
N PHE A 207 -11.01 -0.44 -9.24
CA PHE A 207 -11.40 0.98 -9.31
C PHE A 207 -10.83 1.77 -8.13
N ASP A 208 -10.15 2.89 -8.41
CA ASP A 208 -9.70 3.87 -7.43
C ASP A 208 -10.30 5.24 -7.78
N PRO A 209 -11.17 5.81 -6.93
CA PRO A 209 -11.84 7.09 -7.19
C PRO A 209 -10.90 8.30 -7.19
N ALA A 210 -9.72 8.23 -6.58
CA ALA A 210 -8.74 9.31 -6.63
C ALA A 210 -8.03 9.36 -7.99
N ARG A 211 -7.71 8.20 -8.54
CA ARG A 211 -6.96 8.05 -9.79
C ARG A 211 -7.84 8.10 -11.02
N HIS A 212 -8.95 7.34 -11.03
CA HIS A 212 -9.79 7.21 -12.23
C HIS A 212 -10.70 8.42 -12.44
N LYS A 213 -10.58 9.01 -13.61
CA LYS A 213 -11.31 10.23 -14.01
C LYS A 213 -12.37 9.96 -15.04
N ARG A 214 -12.44 8.72 -15.56
CA ARG A 214 -13.45 8.26 -16.52
C ARG A 214 -13.68 6.76 -16.32
N ILE A 215 -14.94 6.34 -16.54
CA ILE A 215 -15.32 4.93 -16.60
C ILE A 215 -15.73 4.61 -18.02
N VAL A 216 -15.22 3.51 -18.56
CA VAL A 216 -15.61 2.99 -19.88
C VAL A 216 -16.20 1.59 -19.71
N LEU A 217 -17.48 1.43 -20.09
CA LEU A 217 -18.13 0.14 -20.27
C LEU A 217 -18.01 -0.24 -21.73
N ASP A 218 -16.99 -1.01 -22.07
CA ASP A 218 -16.67 -1.34 -23.45
C ASP A 218 -17.49 -2.55 -23.94
N ASP A 219 -17.97 -2.44 -25.19
CA ASP A 219 -18.68 -3.49 -25.92
C ASP A 219 -19.90 -4.08 -25.16
N LEU A 220 -20.80 -3.18 -24.71
CA LEU A 220 -22.04 -3.61 -24.05
C LEU A 220 -22.95 -4.35 -25.04
N PRO A 221 -23.28 -5.62 -24.78
CA PRO A 221 -24.15 -6.41 -25.66
C PRO A 221 -25.63 -6.08 -25.47
N ILE A 222 -26.49 -6.68 -26.30
CA ILE A 222 -27.94 -6.71 -26.02
C ILE A 222 -28.15 -7.46 -24.69
N LEU A 223 -28.80 -6.79 -23.75
CA LEU A 223 -29.03 -7.36 -22.42
C LEU A 223 -30.22 -8.30 -22.44
N GLN A 224 -30.14 -9.40 -21.75
CA GLN A 224 -31.23 -10.34 -21.58
C GLN A 224 -32.33 -9.76 -20.64
N PRO A 225 -33.61 -10.08 -20.86
CA PRO A 225 -34.66 -9.79 -19.89
C PRO A 225 -34.30 -10.29 -18.50
N GLY A 226 -34.44 -9.43 -17.46
CA GLY A 226 -34.04 -9.73 -16.10
C GLY A 226 -32.56 -9.40 -15.76
N SER A 227 -31.79 -8.85 -16.69
CA SER A 227 -30.46 -8.31 -16.39
C SER A 227 -30.56 -7.15 -15.39
N ASN A 228 -29.67 -7.14 -14.39
CA ASN A 228 -29.56 -6.05 -13.42
C ASN A 228 -28.70 -4.87 -13.91
N ILE A 229 -28.09 -4.96 -15.08
CA ILE A 229 -27.22 -3.90 -15.61
C ILE A 229 -27.96 -2.57 -15.82
N PRO A 230 -29.19 -2.53 -16.36
CA PRO A 230 -29.94 -1.28 -16.47
C PRO A 230 -30.17 -0.58 -15.13
N TYR A 231 -30.44 -1.36 -14.07
CA TYR A 231 -30.56 -0.83 -12.70
C TYR A 231 -29.26 -0.16 -12.25
N TYR A 232 -28.13 -0.82 -12.43
CA TYR A 232 -26.84 -0.26 -12.06
C TYR A 232 -26.45 0.96 -12.88
N LEU A 233 -26.68 0.97 -14.19
CA LEU A 233 -26.42 2.12 -15.04
C LEU A 233 -27.18 3.38 -14.57
N LYS A 234 -28.43 3.21 -14.11
CA LYS A 234 -29.23 4.32 -13.56
C LYS A 234 -28.61 4.90 -12.29
N ILE A 235 -28.00 4.08 -11.44
CA ILE A 235 -27.38 4.51 -10.18
C ILE A 235 -26.00 5.12 -10.44
N TRP A 236 -25.17 4.47 -11.27
CA TRP A 236 -23.82 4.92 -11.54
C TRP A 236 -23.78 6.24 -12.31
N ALA A 237 -24.72 6.44 -13.22
CA ALA A 237 -24.78 7.61 -14.09
C ALA A 237 -25.67 8.74 -13.53
N ASP A 238 -25.96 8.76 -12.24
CA ASP A 238 -26.85 9.75 -11.62
C ASP A 238 -26.15 11.06 -11.23
N HIS A 239 -26.93 12.00 -10.70
CA HIS A 239 -26.47 13.26 -10.12
C HIS A 239 -25.70 13.08 -8.81
N TYR A 240 -25.91 11.96 -8.12
CA TYR A 240 -25.34 11.68 -6.81
C TYR A 240 -24.31 10.56 -6.90
N GLY A 241 -23.24 10.69 -6.12
CA GLY A 241 -22.28 9.61 -5.98
C GLY A 241 -22.92 8.40 -5.27
N CYS A 242 -22.40 7.22 -5.53
CA CYS A 242 -22.91 6.00 -4.94
C CYS A 242 -21.78 5.06 -4.49
N THR A 243 -22.09 4.21 -3.52
CA THR A 243 -21.18 3.11 -3.16
C THR A 243 -21.24 2.03 -4.24
N VAL A 244 -20.07 1.59 -4.70
CA VAL A 244 -19.89 0.50 -5.65
C VAL A 244 -19.22 -0.69 -5.00
N GLU A 245 -19.56 -1.89 -5.45
CA GLU A 245 -19.07 -3.13 -4.88
C GLU A 245 -17.77 -3.57 -5.54
N LYS A 246 -16.79 -3.97 -4.73
CA LYS A 246 -15.60 -4.73 -5.12
C LYS A 246 -15.65 -6.10 -4.45
N LYS A 247 -15.01 -7.11 -5.00
CA LYS A 247 -14.90 -8.41 -4.33
C LYS A 247 -14.16 -8.29 -3.01
N GLY A 248 -14.89 -8.53 -1.90
CA GLY A 248 -14.36 -8.44 -0.54
C GLY A 248 -14.29 -7.03 0.05
N SER A 249 -14.70 -5.99 -0.67
CA SER A 249 -14.70 -4.60 -0.19
C SER A 249 -15.68 -3.72 -0.96
N GLY A 250 -15.57 -2.41 -0.82
CA GLY A 250 -16.34 -1.43 -1.57
C GLY A 250 -15.48 -0.27 -2.04
N SER A 251 -16.08 0.63 -2.80
CA SER A 251 -15.52 1.92 -3.17
C SER A 251 -16.64 2.94 -3.30
N PHE A 252 -16.29 4.19 -3.50
CA PHE A 252 -17.26 5.25 -3.77
C PHE A 252 -17.07 5.81 -5.17
N LEU A 253 -18.12 5.85 -5.96
CA LEU A 253 -18.16 6.47 -7.27
C LEU A 253 -18.67 7.90 -7.14
N ASP A 254 -17.81 8.86 -7.43
CA ASP A 254 -18.17 10.28 -7.44
C ASP A 254 -19.08 10.58 -8.63
N ALA A 255 -20.15 11.35 -8.39
CA ALA A 255 -21.12 11.72 -9.40
C ALA A 255 -20.53 12.49 -10.62
N ARG A 256 -19.38 13.12 -10.44
CA ARG A 256 -18.71 13.92 -11.49
C ARG A 256 -17.90 13.08 -12.48
N ILE A 257 -17.63 11.82 -12.16
CA ILE A 257 -16.89 10.92 -13.06
C ILE A 257 -17.78 10.54 -14.23
N PRO A 258 -17.40 10.88 -15.48
CA PRO A 258 -18.16 10.54 -16.67
C PRO A 258 -18.12 9.03 -16.95
N ILE A 259 -19.23 8.53 -17.46
CA ILE A 259 -19.38 7.15 -17.90
C ILE A 259 -19.58 7.13 -19.41
N ILE A 260 -18.73 6.39 -20.12
CA ILE A 260 -18.86 6.13 -21.55
C ILE A 260 -19.20 4.66 -21.75
N VAL A 261 -20.30 4.41 -22.44
CA VAL A 261 -20.67 3.07 -22.91
C VAL A 261 -20.34 2.99 -24.39
N THR A 262 -19.63 1.95 -24.81
CA THR A 262 -19.53 1.60 -26.23
C THR A 262 -20.38 0.37 -26.51
N SER A 263 -21.06 0.34 -27.66
CA SER A 263 -21.90 -0.77 -28.05
C SER A 263 -21.98 -0.87 -29.58
N ASN A 264 -22.38 -2.02 -30.09
CA ASN A 264 -22.82 -2.14 -31.48
C ASN A 264 -24.33 -1.81 -31.66
N PHE A 265 -25.03 -1.60 -30.55
CA PHE A 265 -26.48 -1.45 -30.49
C PHE A 265 -26.87 -0.11 -29.84
N SER A 266 -27.92 0.49 -30.31
CA SER A 266 -28.59 1.64 -29.69
C SER A 266 -29.12 1.27 -28.30
N ILE A 267 -29.48 2.28 -27.49
CA ILE A 267 -30.14 2.05 -26.20
C ILE A 267 -31.44 1.28 -26.38
N ASP A 268 -32.19 1.57 -27.46
CA ASP A 268 -33.45 0.88 -27.76
C ASP A 268 -33.26 -0.62 -28.02
N GLU A 269 -32.20 -0.98 -28.70
CA GLU A 269 -31.87 -2.38 -29.01
C GLU A 269 -31.22 -3.12 -27.84
N ALA A 270 -30.32 -2.42 -27.10
CA ALA A 270 -29.55 -3.03 -26.04
C ALA A 270 -30.36 -3.27 -24.76
N ILE A 271 -31.34 -2.40 -24.44
CA ILE A 271 -32.10 -2.43 -23.20
C ILE A 271 -33.49 -2.99 -23.42
N PRO A 272 -33.85 -4.16 -22.87
CA PRO A 272 -35.12 -4.82 -23.14
C PRO A 272 -36.38 -4.08 -22.62
N ASN A 273 -36.23 -3.46 -21.42
CA ASN A 273 -37.38 -2.85 -20.72
C ASN A 273 -37.52 -1.38 -21.07
N GLU A 274 -38.76 -0.96 -21.46
CA GLU A 274 -39.07 0.40 -21.88
C GLU A 274 -38.82 1.45 -20.80
N ILE A 275 -39.17 1.17 -19.55
CA ILE A 275 -38.97 2.12 -18.44
C ILE A 275 -37.46 2.34 -18.20
N ASP A 276 -36.67 1.28 -18.30
CA ASP A 276 -35.23 1.37 -18.18
C ASP A 276 -34.59 2.13 -19.34
N ARG A 277 -35.09 1.92 -20.58
CA ARG A 277 -34.63 2.67 -21.76
C ARG A 277 -34.83 4.18 -21.58
N GLN A 278 -36.01 4.61 -21.19
CA GLN A 278 -36.32 6.03 -20.97
C GLN A 278 -35.42 6.62 -19.85
N ALA A 279 -35.20 5.87 -18.77
CA ALA A 279 -34.39 6.32 -17.68
C ALA A 279 -32.88 6.42 -18.06
N ILE A 280 -32.39 5.53 -18.93
CA ILE A 280 -31.00 5.54 -19.42
C ILE A 280 -30.84 6.64 -20.48
N LYS A 281 -31.77 6.83 -21.42
CA LYS A 281 -31.75 7.92 -22.40
C LYS A 281 -31.67 9.30 -21.75
N ARG A 282 -32.32 9.49 -20.60
CA ARG A 282 -32.21 10.74 -19.83
C ARG A 282 -30.82 10.98 -19.25
N ARG A 283 -30.03 9.92 -19.04
CA ARG A 283 -28.73 9.97 -18.39
C ARG A 283 -27.54 9.98 -19.35
N PHE A 284 -27.71 9.43 -20.54
CA PHE A 284 -26.70 9.29 -21.55
C PHE A 284 -27.04 10.03 -22.81
N ARG A 285 -26.08 10.76 -23.37
CA ARG A 285 -26.17 11.25 -24.75
C ARG A 285 -25.91 10.06 -25.66
N GLU A 286 -26.88 9.73 -26.50
CA GLU A 286 -26.78 8.64 -27.48
C GLU A 286 -26.22 9.17 -28.77
N VAL A 287 -25.12 8.63 -29.29
CA VAL A 287 -24.45 9.05 -30.51
C VAL A 287 -24.17 7.86 -31.39
N TYR A 288 -24.67 7.93 -32.64
CA TYR A 288 -24.29 6.96 -33.66
C TYR A 288 -22.89 7.26 -34.18
N TRP A 289 -22.01 6.28 -34.11
CA TRP A 289 -20.61 6.40 -34.45
C TRP A 289 -20.24 5.47 -35.60
N ASP A 290 -20.10 6.05 -36.81
CA ASP A 290 -19.70 5.33 -38.03
C ASP A 290 -18.19 5.46 -38.34
N GLY A 291 -17.47 6.27 -37.56
CA GLY A 291 -16.04 6.51 -37.74
C GLY A 291 -15.70 7.54 -38.85
N THR A 292 -16.68 8.12 -39.49
CA THR A 292 -16.46 8.97 -40.68
C THR A 292 -17.21 10.31 -40.67
N THR A 293 -18.33 10.43 -39.95
CA THR A 293 -19.15 11.64 -39.96
C THR A 293 -18.66 12.69 -38.96
N ILE A 294 -18.50 13.94 -39.44
CA ILE A 294 -18.10 15.09 -38.61
C ILE A 294 -19.17 15.38 -37.56
N GLU A 295 -20.46 15.14 -37.89
CA GLU A 295 -21.56 15.33 -36.96
C GLU A 295 -21.40 14.44 -35.68
N ALA A 296 -21.04 13.17 -35.84
CA ALA A 296 -20.81 12.27 -34.73
C ALA A 296 -19.69 12.79 -33.80
N TYR A 297 -18.65 13.37 -34.37
CA TYR A 297 -17.55 13.97 -33.58
C TYR A 297 -18.00 15.25 -32.85
N SER A 298 -18.77 16.11 -33.51
CA SER A 298 -19.23 17.39 -32.93
C SER A 298 -20.20 17.23 -31.77
N GLU A 299 -20.94 16.14 -31.75
CA GLU A 299 -21.90 15.81 -30.69
C GLU A 299 -21.23 15.19 -29.45
N CYS A 300 -19.96 14.78 -29.54
CA CYS A 300 -19.25 14.14 -28.45
C CYS A 300 -18.63 15.17 -27.49
N PRO A 301 -18.91 15.12 -26.19
CA PRO A 301 -18.43 16.10 -25.21
C PRO A 301 -16.91 16.22 -25.11
N TYR A 302 -16.19 15.21 -25.55
CA TYR A 302 -14.71 15.12 -25.45
C TYR A 302 -14.01 15.32 -26.80
N PHE A 303 -14.71 15.76 -27.81
CA PHE A 303 -14.20 15.88 -29.18
C PHE A 303 -12.94 16.75 -29.31
N GLY A 304 -12.90 17.90 -28.65
CA GLY A 304 -11.72 18.77 -28.67
C GLY A 304 -10.47 18.10 -28.13
N HIS A 305 -10.57 17.30 -27.08
CA HIS A 305 -9.46 16.53 -26.53
C HIS A 305 -9.03 15.38 -27.45
N TYR A 306 -9.98 14.74 -28.11
CA TYR A 306 -9.73 13.66 -29.07
C TYR A 306 -8.95 14.16 -30.27
N LEU A 307 -9.35 15.28 -30.87
CA LEU A 307 -8.61 15.89 -31.99
C LEU A 307 -7.18 16.30 -31.63
N ASN A 308 -7.01 16.87 -30.45
CA ASN A 308 -5.67 17.26 -29.97
C ASN A 308 -4.76 16.05 -29.78
N GLN A 309 -5.27 14.88 -29.43
CA GLN A 309 -4.48 13.65 -29.32
C GLN A 309 -4.19 13.00 -30.67
N MET A 310 -5.13 13.08 -31.62
CA MET A 310 -4.91 12.58 -32.98
C MET A 310 -3.89 13.42 -33.73
N SER A 311 -3.81 14.74 -33.44
CA SER A 311 -2.83 15.65 -34.04
C SER A 311 -1.48 15.60 -33.33
N ALA A 312 -1.44 15.25 -32.05
CA ALA A 312 -0.22 14.95 -31.29
C ALA A 312 0.15 13.48 -31.49
N GLN A 313 0.65 13.12 -32.68
CA GLN A 313 1.34 11.82 -32.80
C GLN A 313 2.48 11.83 -31.80
N PRO A 314 2.60 10.82 -30.90
CA PRO A 314 3.81 10.71 -30.11
C PRO A 314 4.98 10.58 -31.09
N GLU A 315 5.98 11.45 -30.94
CA GLU A 315 7.25 11.19 -31.59
C GLU A 315 7.64 9.75 -31.27
N PRO A 316 8.07 8.97 -32.28
CA PRO A 316 8.52 7.60 -32.01
C PRO A 316 9.57 7.69 -30.89
N PRO A 317 9.56 6.76 -29.91
CA PRO A 317 10.53 6.80 -28.83
C PRO A 317 11.91 6.89 -29.45
N VAL A 318 12.61 7.99 -29.14
CA VAL A 318 14.00 8.19 -29.56
C VAL A 318 14.75 6.98 -29.04
N ALA A 319 15.23 6.16 -29.96
CA ALA A 319 16.06 5.01 -29.63
C ALA A 319 17.20 5.54 -28.73
N PRO A 320 17.49 4.87 -27.59
CA PRO A 320 18.58 5.31 -26.74
C PRO A 320 19.84 5.40 -27.60
N THR A 321 20.36 6.59 -27.78
CA THR A 321 21.65 6.84 -28.41
C THR A 321 22.68 6.03 -27.66
N ALA A 322 23.27 5.06 -28.37
CA ALA A 322 24.37 4.28 -27.83
C ALA A 322 25.43 5.25 -27.30
N PRO A 323 25.97 5.05 -26.10
CA PRO A 323 27.04 5.92 -25.61
C PRO A 323 28.22 5.86 -26.59
N SER A 324 28.67 7.05 -27.01
CA SER A 324 29.91 7.20 -27.82
C SER A 324 31.04 6.45 -27.12
N PRO A 325 31.86 5.69 -27.86
CA PRO A 325 33.01 5.03 -27.27
C PRO A 325 33.99 6.10 -26.77
N LEU A 326 34.14 6.26 -25.48
CA LEU A 326 35.21 6.97 -24.84
C LEU A 326 36.51 6.25 -25.19
N ALA A 327 37.42 6.96 -25.88
CA ALA A 327 38.76 6.52 -26.11
C ALA A 327 39.44 6.21 -24.77
N VAL A 328 39.69 4.94 -24.51
CA VAL A 328 40.49 4.48 -23.35
C VAL A 328 41.92 4.38 -23.88
N GLU A 329 42.78 5.29 -23.45
CA GLU A 329 44.22 5.16 -23.58
C GLU A 329 44.71 3.91 -22.86
N ALA A 330 45.47 3.13 -23.58
CA ALA A 330 46.06 1.89 -23.08
C ALA A 330 47.14 2.18 -22.03
N SER A 331 46.93 1.73 -20.80
CA SER A 331 48.01 1.47 -19.86
C SER A 331 48.09 -0.03 -19.54
N ASN A 332 49.22 -0.62 -19.86
CA ASN A 332 49.56 -2.02 -19.64
C ASN A 332 49.45 -2.41 -18.18
N GLY A 333 48.67 -3.43 -17.89
CA GLY A 333 48.64 -4.09 -16.57
C GLY A 333 47.88 -5.44 -16.65
N SER A 334 48.63 -6.50 -16.70
CA SER A 334 48.19 -7.88 -16.65
C SER A 334 47.22 -8.15 -15.48
N LEU A 335 46.03 -8.67 -15.76
CA LEU A 335 45.18 -9.23 -14.71
C LEU A 335 44.39 -10.43 -15.22
N ALA A 336 44.43 -11.45 -14.38
CA ALA A 336 43.93 -12.79 -14.55
C ALA A 336 42.44 -12.87 -14.84
N LEU A 337 42.08 -13.79 -15.72
CA LEU A 337 40.73 -14.26 -16.00
C LEU A 337 40.13 -14.93 -14.74
N LEU A 338 39.06 -14.35 -14.21
CA LEU A 338 38.16 -15.03 -13.29
C LEU A 338 36.89 -15.46 -14.04
N ASP A 339 36.80 -16.77 -14.19
CA ASP A 339 35.73 -17.50 -14.86
C ASP A 339 34.51 -17.57 -13.91
N PHE A 340 33.45 -16.80 -14.14
CA PHE A 340 32.18 -16.94 -13.44
C PHE A 340 31.25 -17.87 -14.21
N ARG A 341 31.24 -19.15 -13.83
CA ARG A 341 30.22 -20.13 -14.28
C ARG A 341 28.94 -19.92 -13.45
N VAL A 342 27.85 -19.58 -14.16
CA VAL A 342 26.48 -19.60 -13.64
C VAL A 342 25.97 -21.05 -13.63
N PRO A 343 25.44 -21.60 -12.54
CA PRO A 343 24.86 -22.94 -12.55
C PRO A 343 23.43 -22.89 -13.09
N THR A 344 23.21 -23.50 -14.25
CA THR A 344 21.88 -23.84 -14.78
C THR A 344 21.29 -25.00 -13.99
N ARG A 345 20.22 -24.78 -13.25
CA ARG A 345 19.38 -25.84 -12.69
C ARG A 345 18.34 -26.24 -13.72
N SER A 346 18.49 -27.45 -14.24
CA SER A 346 17.47 -28.16 -15.02
C SER A 346 16.33 -28.61 -14.07
N VAL A 347 15.11 -28.20 -14.38
CA VAL A 347 13.89 -28.72 -13.74
C VAL A 347 13.37 -29.87 -14.56
N SER A 348 13.44 -31.08 -14.00
CA SER A 348 12.88 -32.32 -14.57
C SER A 348 11.36 -32.34 -14.36
N LEU A 349 10.61 -32.34 -15.45
CA LEU A 349 9.17 -32.61 -15.47
C LEU A 349 8.93 -34.12 -15.26
N ARG A 350 8.34 -34.47 -14.11
CA ARG A 350 7.75 -35.81 -13.92
C ARG A 350 6.36 -35.84 -14.56
N GLN A 351 6.20 -36.68 -15.56
CA GLN A 351 4.90 -37.09 -16.08
C GLN A 351 4.16 -37.90 -15.00
N VAL A 352 2.96 -37.50 -14.69
CA VAL A 352 2.01 -38.29 -13.90
C VAL A 352 1.05 -38.95 -14.88
N SER A 353 1.19 -40.28 -15.00
CA SER A 353 0.28 -41.13 -15.76
C SER A 353 -1.03 -41.32 -15.00
N ILE A 354 -2.15 -41.01 -15.67
CA ILE A 354 -3.51 -41.26 -15.17
C ILE A 354 -3.87 -42.71 -15.59
N SER A 355 -4.02 -43.61 -14.63
CA SER A 355 -4.62 -44.92 -14.85
C SER A 355 -6.13 -44.82 -14.59
N SER A 356 -6.91 -45.16 -15.61
CA SER A 356 -8.33 -45.40 -15.56
C SER A 356 -8.63 -46.70 -14.81
N ALA A 357 -9.52 -46.64 -13.82
CA ALA A 357 -10.17 -47.84 -13.30
C ALA A 357 -11.67 -47.58 -13.21
N SER A 358 -12.37 -48.48 -13.84
CA SER A 358 -13.81 -48.58 -14.02
C SER A 358 -14.53 -49.18 -12.81
N SER A 359 -15.80 -48.76 -12.67
CA SER A 359 -16.96 -49.54 -12.24
C SER A 359 -17.06 -50.08 -10.80
N GLY A 360 -18.18 -49.71 -10.17
CA GLY A 360 -18.71 -50.42 -9.01
C GLY A 360 -19.87 -49.68 -8.37
N GLY A 361 -21.09 -50.08 -8.72
CA GLY A 361 -22.33 -49.56 -8.24
C GLY A 361 -22.66 -49.96 -6.78
N GLY A 362 -23.59 -49.26 -6.18
CA GLY A 362 -24.18 -49.70 -4.90
C GLY A 362 -24.96 -48.68 -4.13
N ARG A 363 -26.25 -48.61 -4.39
CA ARG A 363 -27.40 -48.48 -3.49
C ARG A 363 -27.54 -47.27 -2.53
N PHE A 364 -28.63 -46.62 -2.79
CA PHE A 364 -29.54 -45.90 -1.89
C PHE A 364 -29.55 -46.32 -0.41
N ARG A 365 -29.61 -45.34 0.50
CA ARG A 365 -30.56 -45.32 1.63
C ARG A 365 -30.84 -43.89 2.07
N SER A 366 -32.09 -43.49 1.92
CA SER A 366 -32.78 -42.42 2.62
C SER A 366 -32.92 -42.77 4.09
N VAL A 367 -32.85 -41.80 5.01
CA VAL A 367 -33.72 -41.67 6.18
C VAL A 367 -33.50 -40.27 6.82
N ARG A 368 -34.58 -39.52 6.86
CA ARG A 368 -35.09 -38.43 7.72
C ARG A 368 -34.26 -37.18 7.91
#